data_57c7b25386dacaadbfffc622f54f85ac
#
_entry.id   57c7b25386dacaadbfffc622f54f85ac
#
_cell.length_a   1.000
_cell.length_b   1.000
_cell.length_c   1.000
_cell.angle_alpha   90.00
_cell.angle_beta   90.00
_cell.angle_gamma   90.00
#
_symmetry.space_group_name_H-M   'P 1'
#
loop_
_entity.id
_entity.type
_entity.pdbx_description
1 polymer ?
#
loop_
_entity_poly.entity_id
_entity_poly.type
_entity_poly.pdbx_seq_one_letter_code
_entity_poly.pdbx_strand_id
1 'polypeptide(L)'
;NWHWSRRADARGLETALPVWALETLGAHGGDERARLYTPAELEAGATHDPLWNAAQRELVATGIIHNYLRMLWGKKVLEWSRSPAEAYRILEQLNNKYALDGRDPGSYTGILWCFGLFDRPWAPERRVFGRVRYMSSANTARKFDLGPYYAYVEALPTIAEVRSGRSPDGG
;
A
#
# COMPACT_ATOMS: atom_id res chain seq x y z
N ASN A 1 -19.24 -9.49 -15.55
CA ASN A 1 -19.99 -9.02 -14.39
C ASN A 1 -19.02 -8.63 -13.28
N TRP A 2 -18.79 -7.35 -13.17
CA TRP A 2 -17.88 -6.74 -12.20
C TRP A 2 -18.56 -6.73 -10.84
N HIS A 3 -18.16 -7.59 -9.94
CA HIS A 3 -18.70 -7.65 -8.57
C HIS A 3 -18.20 -6.50 -7.66
N TRP A 4 -17.54 -5.50 -8.25
CA TRP A 4 -17.02 -4.33 -7.56
C TRP A 4 -18.09 -3.27 -7.26
N SER A 5 -19.15 -3.25 -8.06
CA SER A 5 -20.04 -2.11 -8.20
C SER A 5 -21.03 -1.88 -7.05
N ARG A 6 -20.96 -2.67 -6.00
CA ARG A 6 -22.00 -2.62 -4.97
C ARG A 6 -21.57 -2.05 -3.61
N ARG A 7 -20.31 -1.60 -3.48
CA ARG A 7 -19.85 -0.97 -2.24
C ARG A 7 -19.35 0.45 -2.49
N ALA A 8 -19.60 1.37 -1.55
CA ALA A 8 -19.19 2.76 -1.65
C ALA A 8 -17.68 2.93 -1.92
N ASP A 9 -16.89 1.97 -1.46
CA ASP A 9 -15.42 1.93 -1.59
C ASP A 9 -14.95 1.68 -3.03
N ALA A 10 -15.75 1.00 -3.83
CA ALA A 10 -15.42 0.72 -5.24
C ALA A 10 -15.61 1.93 -6.15
N ARG A 11 -16.45 2.87 -5.77
CA ARG A 11 -16.76 4.06 -6.60
C ARG A 11 -15.53 4.93 -6.85
N GLY A 12 -14.62 5.01 -5.88
CA GLY A 12 -13.39 5.77 -6.04
C GLY A 12 -12.49 5.20 -7.13
N LEU A 13 -12.34 3.87 -7.19
CA LEU A 13 -11.57 3.19 -8.23
C LEU A 13 -12.24 3.30 -9.60
N GLU A 14 -13.54 3.02 -9.68
CA GLU A 14 -14.29 3.04 -10.94
C GLU A 14 -14.29 4.41 -11.62
N THR A 15 -14.31 5.49 -10.84
CA THR A 15 -14.34 6.84 -11.39
C THR A 15 -12.98 7.41 -11.72
N ALA A 16 -11.92 6.93 -11.07
CA ALA A 16 -10.60 7.54 -11.14
C ALA A 16 -9.61 6.77 -12.04
N LEU A 17 -9.75 5.44 -12.15
CA LEU A 17 -8.81 4.62 -12.90
C LEU A 17 -9.11 4.60 -14.40
N PRO A 18 -8.08 4.49 -15.26
CA PRO A 18 -8.29 4.27 -16.66
C PRO A 18 -8.95 2.91 -16.92
N VAL A 19 -9.70 2.81 -18.01
CA VAL A 19 -10.48 1.61 -18.36
C VAL A 19 -9.61 0.35 -18.40
N TRP A 20 -8.41 0.42 -18.94
CA TRP A 20 -7.52 -0.74 -19.03
C TRP A 20 -7.13 -1.29 -17.64
N ALA A 21 -6.94 -0.39 -16.66
CA ALA A 21 -6.61 -0.80 -15.29
C ALA A 21 -7.80 -1.48 -14.62
N LEU A 22 -8.99 -0.92 -14.77
CA LEU A 22 -10.22 -1.53 -14.24
C LEU A 22 -10.47 -2.91 -14.86
N GLU A 23 -10.31 -3.05 -16.16
CA GLU A 23 -10.50 -4.33 -16.86
C GLU A 23 -9.52 -5.38 -16.37
N THR A 24 -8.22 -5.06 -16.28
CA THR A 24 -7.21 -6.02 -15.88
C THR A 24 -7.32 -6.41 -14.41
N LEU A 25 -7.54 -5.46 -13.52
CA LEU A 25 -7.74 -5.74 -12.09
C LEU A 25 -9.00 -6.58 -11.85
N GLY A 26 -10.06 -6.32 -12.60
CA GLY A 26 -11.29 -7.12 -12.54
C GLY A 26 -11.10 -8.54 -13.07
N ALA A 27 -10.42 -8.69 -14.19
CA ALA A 27 -10.12 -10.00 -14.76
C ALA A 27 -9.29 -10.87 -13.79
N HIS A 28 -8.40 -10.26 -13.02
CA HIS A 28 -7.56 -10.93 -12.03
C HIS A 28 -8.13 -10.87 -10.60
N GLY A 29 -9.33 -10.35 -10.40
CA GLY A 29 -9.96 -10.20 -9.09
C GLY A 29 -10.19 -11.51 -8.34
N GLY A 30 -10.39 -12.61 -9.06
CA GLY A 30 -10.54 -13.94 -8.51
C GLY A 30 -9.25 -14.74 -8.35
N ASP A 31 -8.11 -14.17 -8.70
CA ASP A 31 -6.82 -14.85 -8.59
C ASP A 31 -6.49 -15.19 -7.14
N GLU A 32 -5.86 -16.33 -6.93
CA GLU A 32 -5.40 -16.76 -5.62
C GLU A 32 -4.26 -15.83 -5.14
N ARG A 33 -4.36 -15.39 -3.89
CA ARG A 33 -3.32 -14.63 -3.22
C ARG A 33 -2.42 -15.59 -2.46
N ALA A 34 -1.11 -15.49 -2.69
CA ALA A 34 -0.13 -16.32 -1.98
C ALA A 34 -0.16 -16.05 -0.47
N ARG A 35 -0.44 -14.81 -0.07
CA ARG A 35 -0.60 -14.41 1.33
C ARG A 35 -1.72 -13.39 1.44
N LEU A 36 -2.46 -13.48 2.54
CA LEU A 36 -3.46 -12.49 2.93
C LEU A 36 -3.13 -11.96 4.32
N TYR A 37 -3.30 -10.66 4.51
CA TYR A 37 -3.19 -10.02 5.82
C TYR A 37 -4.49 -9.30 6.16
N THR A 38 -4.84 -9.31 7.44
CA THR A 38 -5.96 -8.52 7.93
C THR A 38 -5.59 -7.03 7.99
N PRO A 39 -6.58 -6.12 7.97
CA PRO A 39 -6.31 -4.70 8.19
C PRO A 39 -5.53 -4.42 9.47
N ALA A 40 -5.81 -5.15 10.55
CA ALA A 40 -5.11 -5.03 11.83
C ALA A 40 -3.64 -5.42 11.73
N GLU A 41 -3.33 -6.51 11.03
CA GLU A 41 -1.95 -6.96 10.80
C GLU A 41 -1.15 -5.94 9.96
N LEU A 42 -1.78 -5.39 8.93
CA LEU A 42 -1.17 -4.35 8.10
C LEU A 42 -0.94 -3.07 8.91
N GLU A 43 -1.91 -2.62 9.67
CA GLU A 43 -1.75 -1.43 10.51
C GLU A 43 -0.62 -1.60 11.53
N ALA A 44 -0.48 -2.78 12.11
CA ALA A 44 0.58 -3.10 13.07
C ALA A 44 1.97 -3.30 12.44
N GLY A 45 2.07 -3.31 11.11
CA GLY A 45 3.34 -3.58 10.44
C GLY A 45 3.84 -5.01 10.70
N ALA A 46 2.93 -5.97 10.82
CA ALA A 46 3.22 -7.34 11.23
C ALA A 46 3.16 -8.31 10.03
N THR A 47 3.82 -7.96 8.93
CA THR A 47 3.92 -8.82 7.75
C THR A 47 5.23 -9.59 7.75
N HIS A 48 5.38 -10.50 6.78
CA HIS A 48 6.65 -11.22 6.56
C HIS A 48 7.71 -10.37 5.85
N ASP A 49 7.36 -9.19 5.37
CA ASP A 49 8.23 -8.31 4.57
C ASP A 49 8.83 -7.20 5.44
N PRO A 50 10.14 -7.28 5.77
CA PRO A 50 10.78 -6.28 6.62
C PRO A 50 10.77 -4.88 6.04
N LEU A 51 10.90 -4.74 4.73
CA LEU A 51 10.90 -3.43 4.08
C LEU A 51 9.51 -2.78 4.16
N TRP A 52 8.47 -3.53 3.91
CA TRP A 52 7.10 -3.04 4.05
C TRP A 52 6.79 -2.64 5.50
N ASN A 53 7.19 -3.48 6.46
CA ASN A 53 7.01 -3.18 7.88
C ASN A 53 7.76 -1.91 8.30
N ALA A 54 8.97 -1.70 7.77
CA ALA A 54 9.74 -0.47 8.02
C ALA A 54 9.03 0.76 7.45
N ALA A 55 8.49 0.69 6.23
CA ALA A 55 7.74 1.77 5.62
C ALA A 55 6.46 2.09 6.41
N GLN A 56 5.75 1.08 6.88
CA GLN A 56 4.56 1.26 7.72
C GLN A 56 4.91 1.92 9.06
N ARG A 57 6.00 1.51 9.70
CA ARG A 57 6.50 2.13 10.93
C ARG A 57 6.88 3.59 10.70
N GLU A 58 7.56 3.89 9.61
CA GLU A 58 7.90 5.27 9.24
C GLU A 58 6.64 6.12 9.09
N LEU A 59 5.64 5.63 8.38
CA LEU A 59 4.37 6.32 8.21
C LEU A 59 3.70 6.63 9.54
N VAL A 60 3.60 5.63 10.41
CA VAL A 60 2.94 5.78 11.72
C VAL A 60 3.71 6.74 12.63
N ALA A 61 5.03 6.67 12.64
CA ALA A 61 5.87 7.48 13.50
C ALA A 61 6.03 8.93 13.02
N THR A 62 6.12 9.16 11.71
CA THR A 62 6.46 10.48 11.13
C THR A 62 5.35 11.10 10.30
N GLY A 63 4.39 10.30 9.84
CA GLY A 63 3.36 10.75 8.90
C GLY A 63 3.82 10.86 7.45
N ILE A 64 5.03 10.42 7.13
CA ILE A 64 5.65 10.52 5.81
C ILE A 64 6.29 9.20 5.44
N ILE A 65 6.16 8.80 4.16
CA ILE A 65 6.95 7.72 3.55
C ILE A 65 7.64 8.30 2.33
N HIS A 66 8.91 7.94 2.11
CA HIS A 66 9.60 8.27 0.88
C HIS A 66 8.79 7.81 -0.34
N ASN A 67 8.68 8.66 -1.35
CA ASN A 67 7.75 8.47 -2.46
C ASN A 67 7.88 7.10 -3.17
N TYR A 68 9.11 6.66 -3.41
CA TYR A 68 9.35 5.34 -4.01
C TYR A 68 8.82 4.18 -3.14
N LEU A 69 9.06 4.26 -1.84
CA LEU A 69 8.58 3.26 -0.88
C LEU A 69 7.07 3.34 -0.69
N ARG A 70 6.47 4.51 -0.86
CA ARG A 70 5.01 4.68 -0.81
C ARG A 70 4.32 3.89 -1.93
N MET A 71 4.91 3.89 -3.13
CA MET A 71 4.41 3.07 -4.23
C MET A 71 4.49 1.57 -3.91
N LEU A 72 5.63 1.10 -3.41
CA LEU A 72 5.80 -0.28 -2.98
C LEU A 72 4.81 -0.64 -1.85
N TRP A 73 4.66 0.23 -0.87
CA TRP A 73 3.73 0.07 0.25
C TRP A 73 2.30 -0.16 -0.25
N GLY A 74 1.81 0.66 -1.16
CA GLY A 74 0.48 0.52 -1.74
C GLY A 74 0.33 -0.73 -2.61
N LYS A 75 1.33 -1.03 -3.44
CA LYS A 75 1.34 -2.23 -4.30
C LYS A 75 1.28 -3.52 -3.49
N LYS A 76 1.99 -3.59 -2.37
CA LYS A 76 1.96 -4.78 -1.50
C LYS A 76 0.60 -4.96 -0.82
N VAL A 77 -0.07 -3.91 -0.42
CA VAL A 77 -1.44 -4.03 0.11
C VAL A 77 -2.38 -4.60 -0.95
N LEU A 78 -2.26 -4.19 -2.21
CA LEU A 78 -3.00 -4.79 -3.32
C LEU A 78 -2.72 -6.30 -3.44
N GLU A 79 -1.45 -6.69 -3.37
CA GLU A 79 -1.04 -8.10 -3.45
C GLU A 79 -1.62 -8.96 -2.32
N TRP A 80 -1.73 -8.40 -1.11
CA TRP A 80 -2.09 -9.12 0.10
C TRP A 80 -3.55 -8.96 0.54
N SER A 81 -4.37 -8.34 -0.27
CA SER A 81 -5.80 -8.14 0.00
C SER A 81 -6.64 -9.05 -0.89
N ARG A 82 -7.86 -9.33 -0.44
CA ARG A 82 -8.78 -10.23 -1.16
C ARG A 82 -9.28 -9.66 -2.49
N SER A 83 -9.32 -8.33 -2.57
CA SER A 83 -9.76 -7.62 -3.76
C SER A 83 -9.10 -6.27 -3.84
N PRO A 84 -8.98 -5.67 -5.03
CA PRO A 84 -8.52 -4.30 -5.17
C PRO A 84 -9.38 -3.29 -4.41
N ALA A 85 -10.70 -3.48 -4.31
CA ALA A 85 -11.57 -2.60 -3.52
C ALA A 85 -11.23 -2.65 -2.03
N GLU A 86 -10.96 -3.84 -1.48
CA GLU A 86 -10.50 -3.99 -0.09
C GLU A 86 -9.14 -3.30 0.10
N ALA A 87 -8.20 -3.51 -0.82
CA ALA A 87 -6.88 -2.89 -0.78
C ALA A 87 -6.98 -1.35 -0.78
N TYR A 88 -7.80 -0.80 -1.66
CA TYR A 88 -8.03 0.65 -1.72
C TYR A 88 -8.59 1.19 -0.40
N ARG A 89 -9.57 0.52 0.17
CA ARG A 89 -10.17 0.92 1.45
C ARG A 89 -9.15 0.91 2.59
N ILE A 90 -8.32 -0.14 2.66
CA ILE A 90 -7.25 -0.23 3.68
C ILE A 90 -6.25 0.91 3.49
N LEU A 91 -5.78 1.14 2.28
CA LEU A 91 -4.83 2.20 1.98
C LEU A 91 -5.38 3.59 2.30
N GLU A 92 -6.64 3.84 1.96
CA GLU A 92 -7.32 5.08 2.28
C GLU A 92 -7.41 5.28 3.80
N GLN A 93 -7.79 4.26 4.55
CA GLN A 93 -7.88 4.33 6.01
C GLN A 93 -6.52 4.60 6.66
N LEU A 94 -5.47 3.88 6.25
CA LEU A 94 -4.13 4.06 6.80
C LEU A 94 -3.56 5.44 6.44
N ASN A 95 -3.78 5.87 5.21
CA ASN A 95 -3.33 7.17 4.73
C ASN A 95 -4.02 8.31 5.50
N ASN A 96 -5.33 8.26 5.65
CA ASN A 96 -6.11 9.27 6.37
C ASN A 96 -5.77 9.31 7.85
N LYS A 97 -5.43 8.17 8.45
CA LYS A 97 -5.14 8.08 9.88
C LYS A 97 -3.73 8.57 10.22
N TYR A 98 -2.74 8.26 9.38
CA TYR A 98 -1.33 8.44 9.73
C TYR A 98 -0.58 9.45 8.87
N ALA A 99 -0.90 9.60 7.59
CA ALA A 99 -0.19 10.52 6.73
C ALA A 99 -0.51 11.99 7.05
N LEU A 100 0.50 12.83 7.08
CA LEU A 100 0.33 14.27 7.29
C LEU A 100 -0.50 14.91 6.17
N ASP A 101 -0.34 14.43 4.94
CA ASP A 101 -1.09 14.85 3.76
C ASP A 101 -2.31 13.95 3.46
N GLY A 102 -2.72 13.13 4.41
CA GLY A 102 -3.67 12.03 4.20
C GLY A 102 -5.03 12.43 3.62
N ARG A 103 -5.44 13.68 3.80
CA ARG A 103 -6.72 14.20 3.28
C ARG A 103 -6.56 15.08 2.04
N ASP A 104 -5.35 15.28 1.58
CA ASP A 104 -5.09 16.06 0.37
C ASP A 104 -5.40 15.26 -0.89
N PRO A 105 -5.95 15.91 -1.94
CA PRO A 105 -6.22 15.23 -3.21
C PRO A 105 -4.99 14.57 -3.82
N GLY A 106 -3.80 15.15 -3.65
CA GLY A 106 -2.54 14.57 -4.11
C GLY A 106 -2.20 13.25 -3.44
N SER A 107 -2.58 13.09 -2.18
CA SER A 107 -2.38 11.85 -1.43
C SER A 107 -3.23 10.70 -1.98
N TYR A 108 -4.50 10.96 -2.29
CA TYR A 108 -5.38 9.98 -2.95
C TYR A 108 -4.88 9.62 -4.35
N THR A 109 -4.36 10.58 -5.09
CA THR A 109 -3.72 10.34 -6.39
C THR A 109 -2.55 9.36 -6.26
N GLY A 110 -1.74 9.50 -5.24
CA GLY A 110 -0.65 8.57 -4.93
C GLY A 110 -1.12 7.15 -4.66
N ILE A 111 -2.22 6.98 -3.95
CA ILE A 111 -2.85 5.67 -3.72
C ILE A 111 -3.35 5.09 -5.05
N LEU A 112 -4.09 5.87 -5.82
CA LEU A 112 -4.65 5.43 -7.10
C LEU A 112 -3.57 5.06 -8.12
N TRP A 113 -2.43 5.69 -8.06
CA TRP A 113 -1.28 5.33 -8.91
C TRP A 113 -0.83 3.89 -8.69
N CYS A 114 -0.94 3.38 -7.48
CA CYS A 114 -0.65 1.97 -7.20
C CYS A 114 -1.57 0.99 -7.97
N PHE A 115 -2.75 1.45 -8.37
CA PHE A 115 -3.74 0.68 -9.12
C PHE A 115 -3.72 0.95 -10.64
N GLY A 116 -2.79 1.78 -11.11
CA GLY A 116 -2.61 2.05 -12.55
C GLY A 116 -2.91 3.46 -13.03
N LEU A 117 -3.33 4.38 -12.15
CA LEU A 117 -3.55 5.78 -12.55
C LEU A 117 -2.24 6.38 -13.05
N PHE A 118 -2.28 7.09 -14.18
CA PHE A 118 -1.13 7.71 -14.86
C PHE A 118 -0.04 6.73 -15.31
N ASP A 119 -0.34 5.44 -15.32
CA ASP A 119 0.57 4.40 -15.79
C ASP A 119 0.09 3.81 -17.11
N ARG A 120 0.87 2.91 -17.67
CA ARG A 120 0.58 2.17 -18.88
C ARG A 120 0.44 0.68 -18.58
N PRO A 121 -0.24 -0.10 -19.44
CA PRO A 121 -0.24 -1.55 -19.28
C PRO A 121 1.19 -2.12 -19.38
N TRP A 122 1.49 -3.08 -18.52
CA TRP A 122 2.77 -3.80 -18.48
C TRP A 122 2.58 -5.26 -18.89
N ALA A 123 3.58 -5.81 -19.53
CA ALA A 123 3.65 -7.23 -19.86
C ALA A 123 4.88 -7.84 -19.18
N PRO A 124 4.85 -9.14 -18.85
CA PRO A 124 3.72 -10.06 -18.93
C PRO A 124 2.66 -9.80 -17.85
N GLU A 125 1.44 -10.30 -18.10
CA GLU A 125 0.39 -10.28 -17.07
C GLU A 125 0.82 -11.10 -15.85
N ARG A 126 0.50 -10.59 -14.65
CA ARG A 126 0.84 -11.24 -13.40
C ARG A 126 -0.41 -11.56 -12.59
N ARG A 127 -0.31 -12.59 -11.76
CA ARG A 127 -1.37 -12.90 -10.79
C ARG A 127 -1.69 -11.67 -9.93
N VAL A 128 -2.96 -11.41 -9.69
CA VAL A 128 -3.49 -10.28 -8.92
C VAL A 128 -3.36 -8.93 -9.63
N PHE A 129 -2.17 -8.59 -10.12
CA PHE A 129 -1.88 -7.30 -10.77
C PHE A 129 -2.36 -7.23 -12.23
N GLY A 130 -2.44 -8.39 -12.91
CA GLY A 130 -2.68 -8.38 -14.34
C GLY A 130 -1.62 -7.56 -15.08
N ARG A 131 -2.06 -6.54 -15.80
CA ARG A 131 -1.20 -5.62 -16.56
C ARG A 131 -0.81 -4.36 -15.77
N VAL A 132 -1.26 -4.23 -14.52
CA VAL A 132 -0.80 -3.17 -13.62
C VAL A 132 0.64 -3.45 -13.22
N ARG A 133 1.48 -2.41 -13.23
CA ARG A 133 2.91 -2.53 -12.90
C ARG A 133 3.12 -3.19 -11.53
N TYR A 134 3.90 -4.27 -11.53
CA TYR A 134 4.31 -4.98 -10.33
C TYR A 134 5.55 -4.34 -9.70
N MET A 135 5.60 -4.31 -8.37
CA MET A 135 6.78 -3.92 -7.61
C MET A 135 7.05 -4.96 -6.52
N SER A 136 8.33 -5.28 -6.29
CA SER A 136 8.73 -6.20 -5.25
C SER A 136 9.78 -5.58 -4.32
N SER A 137 9.74 -5.99 -3.05
CA SER A 137 10.74 -5.60 -2.05
C SER A 137 12.13 -6.11 -2.41
N ALA A 138 12.23 -7.30 -3.02
CA ALA A 138 13.50 -7.86 -3.49
C ALA A 138 14.14 -6.98 -4.57
N ASN A 139 13.39 -6.49 -5.54
CA ASN A 139 13.90 -5.60 -6.57
C ASN A 139 14.32 -4.24 -6.00
N THR A 140 13.58 -3.72 -5.04
CA THR A 140 13.94 -2.49 -4.34
C THR A 140 15.26 -2.66 -3.57
N ALA A 141 15.44 -3.79 -2.89
CA ALA A 141 16.67 -4.10 -2.16
C ALA A 141 17.90 -4.23 -3.08
N ARG A 142 17.71 -4.61 -4.34
CA ARG A 142 18.79 -4.65 -5.33
C ARG A 142 19.20 -3.29 -5.85
N LYS A 143 18.25 -2.34 -5.90
CA LYS A 143 18.46 -1.00 -6.47
C LYS A 143 19.06 -0.03 -5.46
N PHE A 144 18.78 -0.21 -4.18
CA PHE A 144 19.15 0.71 -3.12
C PHE A 144 19.86 -0.02 -1.98
N ASP A 145 20.82 0.67 -1.35
CA ASP A 145 21.34 0.25 -0.05
C ASP A 145 20.32 0.61 1.03
N LEU A 146 19.64 -0.37 1.57
CA LEU A 146 18.59 -0.19 2.57
C LEU A 146 19.11 -0.14 4.02
N GLY A 147 20.40 -0.41 4.23
CA GLY A 147 21.00 -0.38 5.57
C GLY A 147 20.76 0.92 6.33
N PRO A 148 21.08 2.08 5.74
CA PRO A 148 20.81 3.38 6.37
C PRO A 148 19.32 3.62 6.63
N TYR A 149 18.46 3.19 5.73
CA TYR A 149 17.01 3.31 5.90
C TYR A 149 16.50 2.50 7.08
N TYR A 150 16.92 1.24 7.20
CA TYR A 150 16.55 0.40 8.35
C TYR A 150 17.05 0.98 9.66
N ALA A 151 18.29 1.47 9.70
CA ALA A 151 18.84 2.13 10.89
C ALA A 151 18.03 3.37 11.29
N TYR A 152 17.63 4.19 10.30
CA TYR A 152 16.77 5.33 10.53
C TYR A 152 15.42 4.93 11.13
N VAL A 153 14.77 3.94 10.55
CA VAL A 153 13.45 3.47 11.02
C VAL A 153 13.53 2.85 12.41
N GLU A 154 14.58 2.10 12.71
CA GLU A 154 14.77 1.51 14.04
C GLU A 154 14.95 2.55 15.15
N ALA A 155 15.44 3.73 14.82
CA ALA A 155 15.55 4.86 15.76
C ALA A 155 14.20 5.55 16.00
N LEU A 156 13.18 5.30 15.20
CA LEU A 156 11.84 5.84 15.38
C LEU A 156 11.06 5.04 16.44
N PRO A 157 10.03 5.64 17.07
CA PRO A 157 9.11 4.89 17.92
C PRO A 157 8.51 3.70 17.18
N THR A 158 8.25 2.61 17.90
CA THR A 158 7.51 1.48 17.35
C THR A 158 6.04 1.87 17.10
N ILE A 159 5.37 1.12 16.24
CA ILE A 159 3.94 1.34 15.98
C ILE A 159 3.13 1.21 17.28
N ALA A 160 3.46 0.21 18.10
CA ALA A 160 2.79 0.02 19.39
C ALA A 160 3.00 1.20 20.35
N GLU A 161 4.20 1.78 20.40
CA GLU A 161 4.51 2.96 21.20
C GLU A 161 3.70 4.18 20.75
N VAL A 162 3.65 4.44 19.44
CA VAL A 162 2.88 5.55 18.89
C VAL A 162 1.39 5.39 19.21
N ARG A 163 0.85 4.18 19.00
CA ARG A 163 -0.58 3.90 19.23
C ARG A 163 -0.98 3.95 20.70
N SER A 164 -0.06 3.67 21.61
CA SER A 164 -0.29 3.77 23.07
C SER A 164 -0.13 5.19 23.60
N GLY A 165 0.30 6.16 22.78
CA GLY A 165 0.58 7.53 23.19
C GLY A 165 1.81 7.67 24.10
N ARG A 166 2.68 6.67 24.16
CA ARG A 166 3.95 6.74 24.88
C ARG A 166 4.95 7.51 24.04
N SER A 167 5.28 8.70 24.50
CA SER A 167 6.39 9.48 23.95
C SER A 167 7.71 8.78 24.34
N PRO A 168 8.73 8.73 23.47
CA PRO A 168 10.04 8.17 23.81
C PRO A 168 10.80 8.97 24.88
N ASP A 169 10.30 10.15 25.28
CA ASP A 169 10.95 11.07 26.23
C ASP A 169 10.43 10.91 27.67
N GLY A 170 10.09 9.71 28.10
CA GLY A 170 9.61 9.39 29.45
C GLY A 170 10.51 8.36 30.13
N GLY A 171 11.80 8.68 30.30
CA GLY A 171 12.72 7.85 31.07
C GLY A 171 13.96 8.61 31.44
#